data_333b0a194a0a7a0f8232e5623a5d1c5d
#
_entry.id   333b0a194a0a7a0f8232e5623a5d1c5d
#
_cell.length_a   1.000
_cell.length_b   1.000
_cell.length_c   1.000
_cell.angle_alpha   90.00
_cell.angle_beta   90.00
_cell.angle_gamma   90.00
#
_symmetry.space_group_name_H-M   'P 1'
#
loop_
_entity.id
_entity.type
_entity.pdbx_description
1 polymer ?
#
loop_
_entity_poly.entity_id
_entity_poly.type
_entity_poly.pdbx_seq_one_letter_code
_entity_poly.pdbx_strand_id
1 'polypeptide(L)'
;KGLGGPRARGINKLTKTKSEFTDILFRNLAAAGFDLFAFYTPLGIGWLHEEYHRAVMTRRKINSFNDMNTFPFGQSLVYVRKVTDENLIMLSDNYNNDFRRLMIAGNEGQFHQIQTMQKNNFYLNQDLPNIPLYWMSTMTNIIYLNQSGDDIFNERIDEANAKEGTDISSRDFTGADFTTWVDALFFPDKPYTDRGLHPSGVGINRYIKPSQLSGEARSYLKKQGNLHWLNILSPHLVGFPKIKLKSTENGNYYGSFAVRHLLTPFGNDINLDIFYQTPKHNFFFAFHNYNNLNSSFFGLEGALIDKKLLDDKLLLSTRAMIWTQPKNQSFFTNIASIGAMFSICSSYAIGHWHPYIAIEGKTNGWVMGNVFLEKNISF
;
A
#
# COMPACT_ATOMS: atom_id res chain seq x y z
N LYS A 1 -2.91 -8.82 -14.22
CA LYS A 1 -2.13 -7.98 -15.16
C LYS A 1 -2.45 -6.54 -14.84
N GLY A 2 -1.45 -5.77 -14.35
CA GLY A 2 -1.63 -4.37 -13.97
C GLY A 2 -2.04 -3.48 -15.15
N LEU A 3 -2.42 -2.24 -14.86
CA LEU A 3 -2.85 -1.20 -15.80
C LEU A 3 -1.92 -0.99 -17.03
N GLY A 4 -0.70 -1.55 -17.03
CA GLY A 4 0.28 -1.38 -18.09
C GLY A 4 -0.09 -1.96 -19.46
N GLY A 5 -0.75 -3.13 -19.51
CA GLY A 5 -1.06 -3.76 -20.79
C GLY A 5 -2.17 -3.06 -21.60
N PRO A 6 -3.33 -2.71 -21.00
CA PRO A 6 -4.38 -1.93 -21.66
C PRO A 6 -3.93 -0.50 -21.96
N ARG A 7 -3.21 0.13 -21.02
CA ARG A 7 -2.64 1.48 -21.16
C ARG A 7 -1.68 1.57 -22.36
N ALA A 8 -0.70 0.68 -22.45
CA ALA A 8 0.27 0.68 -23.54
C ALA A 8 -0.40 0.47 -24.92
N ARG A 9 -1.40 -0.42 -25.00
CA ARG A 9 -2.14 -0.66 -26.25
C ARG A 9 -2.99 0.54 -26.68
N GLY A 10 -3.68 1.19 -25.73
CA GLY A 10 -4.46 2.40 -26.01
C GLY A 10 -3.58 3.53 -26.52
N ILE A 11 -2.45 3.79 -25.84
CA ILE A 11 -1.48 4.83 -26.22
C ILE A 11 -0.85 4.53 -27.59
N ASN A 12 -0.40 3.29 -27.83
CA ASN A 12 0.18 2.88 -29.11
C ASN A 12 -0.78 3.07 -30.29
N LYS A 13 -2.09 2.89 -30.06
CA LYS A 13 -3.11 3.10 -31.11
C LYS A 13 -3.34 4.58 -31.42
N LEU A 14 -3.21 5.45 -30.41
CA LEU A 14 -3.45 6.90 -30.56
C LEU A 14 -2.25 7.68 -31.08
N THR A 15 -1.02 7.16 -30.93
CA THR A 15 0.22 7.93 -31.10
C THR A 15 1.06 7.52 -32.32
N LYS A 16 0.57 6.66 -33.22
CA LYS A 16 1.33 6.28 -34.43
C LYS A 16 1.64 7.50 -35.28
N THR A 17 2.91 7.88 -35.36
CA THR A 17 3.41 8.98 -36.21
C THR A 17 4.38 8.44 -37.27
N LYS A 18 4.76 9.29 -38.25
CA LYS A 18 5.71 8.94 -39.33
C LYS A 18 7.18 8.95 -38.90
N SER A 19 7.51 9.50 -37.71
CA SER A 19 8.86 9.61 -37.19
C SER A 19 8.98 8.80 -35.90
N GLU A 20 9.99 7.94 -35.81
CA GLU A 20 10.25 7.11 -34.63
C GLU A 20 10.48 7.95 -33.35
N PHE A 21 11.20 9.06 -33.46
CA PHE A 21 11.42 9.97 -32.33
C PHE A 21 10.13 10.63 -31.84
N THR A 22 9.29 11.14 -32.75
CA THR A 22 8.01 11.73 -32.38
C THR A 22 7.05 10.70 -31.82
N ASP A 23 7.06 9.46 -32.31
CA ASP A 23 6.27 8.36 -31.77
C ASP A 23 6.67 8.06 -30.32
N ILE A 24 7.96 7.91 -30.03
CA ILE A 24 8.48 7.69 -28.68
C ILE A 24 8.10 8.87 -27.75
N LEU A 25 8.27 10.11 -28.20
CA LEU A 25 7.94 11.30 -27.40
C LEU A 25 6.45 11.36 -27.08
N PHE A 26 5.57 11.23 -28.08
CA PHE A 26 4.12 11.26 -27.85
C PHE A 26 3.62 10.11 -26.96
N ARG A 27 4.18 8.92 -27.13
CA ARG A 27 3.85 7.76 -26.29
C ARG A 27 4.23 8.00 -24.81
N ASN A 28 5.39 8.57 -24.55
CA ASN A 28 5.82 8.89 -23.19
C ASN A 28 4.98 10.03 -22.57
N LEU A 29 4.68 11.08 -23.35
CA LEU A 29 3.81 12.17 -22.90
C LEU A 29 2.38 11.69 -22.61
N ALA A 30 1.81 10.85 -23.48
CA ALA A 30 0.50 10.26 -23.27
C ALA A 30 0.49 9.31 -22.05
N ALA A 31 1.57 8.56 -21.83
CA ALA A 31 1.74 7.71 -20.65
C ALA A 31 1.80 8.55 -19.36
N ALA A 32 2.60 9.61 -19.35
CA ALA A 32 2.70 10.52 -18.22
C ALA A 32 1.37 11.25 -17.95
N GLY A 33 0.67 11.69 -19.02
CA GLY A 33 -0.66 12.29 -18.91
C GLY A 33 -1.69 11.34 -18.33
N PHE A 34 -1.68 10.07 -18.75
CA PHE A 34 -2.56 9.05 -18.18
C PHE A 34 -2.22 8.77 -16.70
N ASP A 35 -0.95 8.71 -16.35
CA ASP A 35 -0.51 8.49 -14.98
C ASP A 35 -0.90 9.66 -14.06
N LEU A 36 -0.76 10.90 -14.54
CA LEU A 36 -1.25 12.10 -13.84
C LEU A 36 -2.77 12.05 -13.66
N PHE A 37 -3.50 11.72 -14.72
CA PHE A 37 -4.95 11.57 -14.65
C PHE A 37 -5.35 10.49 -13.63
N ALA A 38 -4.73 9.32 -13.68
CA ALA A 38 -5.01 8.23 -12.74
C ALA A 38 -4.65 8.60 -11.28
N PHE A 39 -3.64 9.46 -11.09
CA PHE A 39 -3.24 9.94 -9.77
C PHE A 39 -4.26 10.92 -9.18
N TYR A 40 -4.74 11.88 -9.99
CA TYR A 40 -5.65 12.94 -9.53
C TYR A 40 -7.12 12.60 -9.62
N THR A 41 -7.48 11.43 -10.15
CA THR A 41 -8.88 10.99 -10.18
C THR A 41 -9.18 10.06 -9.02
N PRO A 42 -10.43 10.02 -8.54
CA PRO A 42 -10.84 9.10 -7.49
C PRO A 42 -10.73 7.62 -7.87
N LEU A 43 -10.51 7.31 -9.14
CA LEU A 43 -10.35 5.94 -9.65
C LEU A 43 -8.93 5.36 -9.46
N GLY A 44 -8.02 6.14 -8.88
CA GLY A 44 -6.62 5.79 -8.72
C GLY A 44 -6.21 5.50 -7.29
N ILE A 45 -5.10 6.11 -6.89
CA ILE A 45 -4.40 5.83 -5.62
C ILE A 45 -5.25 6.17 -4.41
N GLY A 46 -5.97 7.30 -4.44
CA GLY A 46 -6.82 7.74 -3.31
C GLY A 46 -7.93 6.73 -3.03
N TRP A 47 -8.64 6.25 -4.07
CA TRP A 47 -9.68 5.24 -3.87
C TRP A 47 -9.13 3.95 -3.27
N LEU A 48 -7.96 3.48 -3.75
CA LEU A 48 -7.31 2.28 -3.21
C LEU A 48 -6.89 2.47 -1.75
N HIS A 49 -6.37 3.65 -1.40
CA HIS A 49 -6.04 4.02 -0.02
C HIS A 49 -7.24 3.81 0.90
N GLU A 50 -8.38 4.40 0.55
CA GLU A 50 -9.60 4.30 1.34
C GLU A 50 -10.19 2.87 1.36
N GLU A 51 -10.08 2.11 0.26
CA GLU A 51 -10.53 0.70 0.25
C GLU A 51 -9.76 -0.17 1.24
N TYR A 52 -8.50 0.12 1.51
CA TYR A 52 -7.73 -0.62 2.51
C TYR A 52 -8.20 -0.29 3.93
N HIS A 53 -8.55 0.97 4.24
CA HIS A 53 -9.23 1.32 5.50
C HIS A 53 -10.54 0.54 5.65
N ARG A 54 -11.36 0.52 4.60
CA ARG A 54 -12.63 -0.20 4.57
C ARG A 54 -12.47 -1.71 4.71
N ALA A 55 -11.40 -2.30 4.18
CA ALA A 55 -11.12 -3.73 4.33
C ALA A 55 -10.94 -4.12 5.81
N VAL A 56 -10.25 -3.30 6.61
CA VAL A 56 -10.13 -3.50 8.06
C VAL A 56 -11.49 -3.39 8.75
N MET A 57 -12.29 -2.37 8.41
CA MET A 57 -13.66 -2.18 8.94
C MET A 57 -14.58 -3.35 8.59
N THR A 58 -14.56 -3.81 7.34
CA THR A 58 -15.37 -4.92 6.85
C THR A 58 -15.08 -6.21 7.62
N ARG A 59 -13.82 -6.47 7.97
CA ARG A 59 -13.45 -7.62 8.83
C ARG A 59 -14.17 -7.61 10.17
N ARG A 60 -14.52 -6.42 10.69
CA ARG A 60 -15.27 -6.20 11.92
C ARG A 60 -16.76 -5.94 11.69
N LYS A 61 -17.25 -6.18 10.46
CA LYS A 61 -18.65 -5.99 10.06
C LYS A 61 -19.13 -4.53 10.23
N ILE A 62 -18.20 -3.57 10.13
CA ILE A 62 -18.52 -2.15 10.15
C ILE A 62 -18.85 -1.72 8.72
N ASN A 63 -20.04 -1.17 8.52
CA ASN A 63 -20.42 -0.56 7.26
C ASN A 63 -19.67 0.75 7.04
N SER A 64 -19.08 0.88 5.86
CA SER A 64 -18.35 2.08 5.47
C SER A 64 -18.42 2.28 3.96
N PHE A 65 -18.27 3.51 3.51
CA PHE A 65 -18.34 3.86 2.09
C PHE A 65 -17.25 4.87 1.74
N ASN A 66 -16.62 4.69 0.58
CA ASN A 66 -15.81 5.75 0.01
C ASN A 66 -16.74 6.83 -0.58
N ASP A 67 -16.44 8.07 -0.28
CA ASP A 67 -17.09 9.22 -0.87
C ASP A 67 -16.06 10.23 -1.38
N MET A 68 -16.54 11.21 -2.13
CA MET A 68 -15.69 12.20 -2.77
C MET A 68 -16.10 13.61 -2.35
N ASN A 69 -15.13 14.38 -1.87
CA ASN A 69 -15.38 15.80 -1.52
C ASN A 69 -15.57 16.66 -2.76
N THR A 70 -14.78 16.40 -3.81
CA THR A 70 -14.83 17.16 -5.06
C THR A 70 -14.55 16.23 -6.25
N PHE A 71 -15.21 16.50 -7.37
CA PHE A 71 -14.98 15.78 -8.63
C PHE A 71 -14.83 16.78 -9.77
N PRO A 72 -13.92 16.57 -10.72
CA PRO A 72 -12.95 15.47 -10.86
C PRO A 72 -11.61 15.73 -10.15
N PHE A 73 -11.34 16.96 -9.70
CA PHE A 73 -10.06 17.38 -9.14
C PHE A 73 -10.23 18.18 -7.87
N GLY A 74 -9.37 17.96 -6.88
CA GLY A 74 -9.39 18.70 -5.62
C GLY A 74 -8.44 18.11 -4.58
N GLN A 75 -8.27 18.82 -3.47
CA GLN A 75 -7.59 18.29 -2.28
C GLN A 75 -8.55 17.36 -1.52
N SER A 76 -8.05 16.27 -0.98
CA SER A 76 -8.86 15.27 -0.26
C SER A 76 -10.03 14.77 -1.10
N LEU A 77 -9.70 14.18 -2.26
CA LEU A 77 -10.69 13.70 -3.23
C LEU A 77 -11.60 12.61 -2.67
N VAL A 78 -11.05 11.72 -1.85
CA VAL A 78 -11.73 10.53 -1.34
C VAL A 78 -11.56 10.46 0.16
N TYR A 79 -12.59 9.98 0.85
CA TYR A 79 -12.60 9.74 2.29
C TYR A 79 -13.60 8.63 2.64
N VAL A 80 -13.51 8.06 3.84
CA VAL A 80 -14.42 7.00 4.28
C VAL A 80 -15.47 7.55 5.23
N ARG A 81 -16.73 7.43 4.86
CA ARG A 81 -17.89 7.82 5.66
C ARG A 81 -18.75 6.66 6.11
N LYS A 82 -19.85 6.94 6.80
CA LYS A 82 -20.83 6.04 7.42
C LYS A 82 -20.26 5.19 8.55
N VAL A 83 -19.15 5.64 9.13
CA VAL A 83 -18.59 5.06 10.35
C VAL A 83 -19.14 5.85 11.54
N THR A 84 -19.76 5.16 12.50
CA THR A 84 -20.31 5.80 13.70
C THR A 84 -19.25 5.92 14.80
N ASP A 85 -19.48 6.77 15.78
CA ASP A 85 -18.58 6.91 16.91
C ASP A 85 -18.53 5.61 17.75
N GLU A 86 -19.66 4.89 17.87
CA GLU A 86 -19.71 3.58 18.55
C GLU A 86 -18.83 2.52 17.85
N ASN A 87 -18.75 2.56 16.52
CA ASN A 87 -17.85 1.69 15.76
C ASN A 87 -16.38 1.98 16.07
N LEU A 88 -16.01 3.27 16.16
CA LEU A 88 -14.65 3.69 16.46
C LEU A 88 -14.28 3.41 17.92
N ILE A 89 -15.20 3.63 18.87
CA ILE A 89 -15.05 3.22 20.28
C ILE A 89 -14.82 1.72 20.35
N MET A 90 -15.67 0.92 19.71
CA MET A 90 -15.55 -0.55 19.72
C MET A 90 -14.19 -1.00 19.17
N LEU A 91 -13.71 -0.39 18.07
CA LEU A 91 -12.41 -0.74 17.48
C LEU A 91 -11.26 -0.34 18.41
N SER A 92 -11.28 0.88 18.92
CA SER A 92 -10.22 1.39 19.81
C SER A 92 -10.13 0.59 21.10
N ASP A 93 -11.26 0.39 21.78
CA ASP A 93 -11.29 -0.12 23.14
C ASP A 93 -11.25 -1.65 23.20
N ASN A 94 -11.87 -2.34 22.21
CA ASN A 94 -11.95 -3.80 22.22
C ASN A 94 -11.05 -4.49 21.18
N TYR A 95 -10.62 -3.78 20.14
CA TYR A 95 -9.82 -4.33 19.02
C TYR A 95 -8.67 -3.41 18.64
N ASN A 96 -7.92 -2.94 19.62
CA ASN A 96 -6.88 -1.93 19.48
C ASN A 96 -5.84 -2.24 18.37
N ASN A 97 -5.47 -3.53 18.18
CA ASN A 97 -4.59 -3.91 17.06
C ASN A 97 -5.20 -3.63 15.69
N ASP A 98 -6.51 -3.93 15.52
CA ASP A 98 -7.21 -3.63 14.27
C ASP A 98 -7.44 -2.11 14.13
N PHE A 99 -7.66 -1.38 15.22
CA PHE A 99 -7.75 0.08 15.20
C PHE A 99 -6.43 0.71 14.72
N ARG A 100 -5.29 0.29 15.28
CA ARG A 100 -3.97 0.77 14.82
C ARG A 100 -3.71 0.39 13.37
N ARG A 101 -4.10 -0.82 12.95
CA ARG A 101 -4.01 -1.24 11.56
C ARG A 101 -4.92 -0.42 10.66
N LEU A 102 -6.13 -0.09 11.12
CA LEU A 102 -7.05 0.76 10.39
C LEU A 102 -6.38 2.10 10.02
N MET A 103 -5.68 2.73 10.96
CA MET A 103 -5.02 4.02 10.74
C MET A 103 -3.90 3.99 9.70
N ILE A 104 -3.22 2.85 9.51
CA ILE A 104 -2.13 2.73 8.53
C ILE A 104 -2.54 1.96 7.27
N ALA A 105 -3.77 1.48 7.20
CA ALA A 105 -4.21 0.60 6.12
C ALA A 105 -4.11 1.25 4.74
N GLY A 106 -4.45 2.53 4.61
CA GLY A 106 -4.29 3.27 3.37
C GLY A 106 -2.83 3.30 2.90
N ASN A 107 -1.89 3.47 3.82
CA ASN A 107 -0.46 3.38 3.57
C ASN A 107 -0.05 1.96 3.13
N GLU A 108 -0.55 0.90 3.80
CA GLU A 108 -0.35 -0.50 3.35
C GLU A 108 -0.82 -0.69 1.90
N GLY A 109 -1.98 -0.14 1.53
CA GLY A 109 -2.55 -0.21 0.19
C GLY A 109 -1.68 0.45 -0.87
N GLN A 110 -1.19 1.65 -0.60
CA GLN A 110 -0.28 2.36 -1.49
C GLN A 110 1.03 1.60 -1.69
N PHE A 111 1.61 1.03 -0.63
CA PHE A 111 2.81 0.20 -0.75
C PHE A 111 2.59 -1.06 -1.54
N HIS A 112 1.46 -1.73 -1.37
CA HIS A 112 1.10 -2.89 -2.16
C HIS A 112 1.01 -2.55 -3.66
N GLN A 113 0.44 -1.40 -3.99
CA GLN A 113 0.39 -0.91 -5.35
C GLN A 113 1.80 -0.60 -5.90
N ILE A 114 2.63 0.12 -5.13
CA ILE A 114 4.02 0.44 -5.49
C ILE A 114 4.81 -0.83 -5.76
N GLN A 115 4.73 -1.84 -4.88
CA GLN A 115 5.43 -3.12 -5.07
C GLN A 115 4.90 -3.88 -6.29
N THR A 116 3.58 -3.83 -6.55
CA THR A 116 2.97 -4.45 -7.73
C THR A 116 3.47 -3.80 -9.01
N MET A 117 3.51 -2.47 -9.08
CA MET A 117 4.09 -1.74 -10.22
C MET A 117 5.56 -2.13 -10.43
N GLN A 118 6.32 -2.24 -9.36
CA GLN A 118 7.73 -2.62 -9.41
C GLN A 118 7.91 -4.05 -9.94
N LYS A 119 7.15 -5.03 -9.43
CA LYS A 119 7.15 -6.41 -9.92
C LYS A 119 6.79 -6.47 -11.39
N ASN A 120 5.76 -5.74 -11.81
CA ASN A 120 5.34 -5.69 -13.22
C ASN A 120 6.42 -5.08 -14.12
N ASN A 121 7.02 -3.96 -13.71
CA ASN A 121 8.10 -3.31 -14.47
C ASN A 121 9.36 -4.18 -14.55
N PHE A 122 9.62 -5.01 -13.56
CA PHE A 122 10.79 -5.87 -13.53
C PHE A 122 10.60 -7.19 -14.29
N TYR A 123 9.50 -7.93 -14.04
CA TYR A 123 9.32 -9.27 -14.60
C TYR A 123 8.64 -9.28 -15.96
N LEU A 124 7.78 -8.28 -16.25
CA LEU A 124 7.08 -8.20 -17.51
C LEU A 124 7.82 -7.28 -18.49
N ASN A 125 7.89 -7.67 -19.75
CA ASN A 125 8.33 -6.77 -20.80
C ASN A 125 7.21 -5.77 -21.07
N GLN A 126 7.32 -4.58 -20.48
CA GLN A 126 6.35 -3.50 -20.68
C GLN A 126 6.93 -2.50 -21.68
N ASP A 127 6.15 -2.20 -22.73
CA ASP A 127 6.54 -1.17 -23.70
C ASP A 127 6.59 0.23 -23.06
N LEU A 128 5.75 0.47 -22.05
CA LEU A 128 5.65 1.72 -21.31
C LEU A 128 5.56 1.43 -19.80
N PRO A 129 6.69 1.40 -19.09
CA PRO A 129 6.69 1.29 -17.63
C PRO A 129 5.97 2.47 -16.99
N ASN A 130 5.21 2.21 -15.90
CA ASN A 130 4.47 3.24 -15.15
C ASN A 130 5.37 3.95 -14.14
N ILE A 131 6.51 4.45 -14.59
CA ILE A 131 7.50 5.14 -13.76
C ILE A 131 6.94 6.44 -13.15
N PRO A 132 6.24 7.34 -13.91
CA PRO A 132 5.68 8.54 -13.32
C PRO A 132 4.69 8.24 -12.18
N LEU A 133 3.77 7.28 -12.37
CA LEU A 133 2.81 6.88 -11.36
C LEU A 133 3.51 6.27 -10.13
N TYR A 134 4.51 5.42 -10.35
CA TYR A 134 5.35 4.85 -9.29
C TYR A 134 6.04 5.94 -8.47
N TRP A 135 6.63 6.94 -9.16
CA TRP A 135 7.31 8.07 -8.52
C TRP A 135 6.33 8.92 -7.70
N MET A 136 5.22 9.32 -8.28
CA MET A 136 4.19 10.14 -7.60
C MET A 136 3.64 9.41 -6.38
N SER A 137 3.31 8.13 -6.50
CA SER A 137 2.79 7.32 -5.39
C SER A 137 3.79 7.24 -4.23
N THR A 138 5.07 7.02 -4.56
CA THR A 138 6.13 6.94 -3.55
C THR A 138 6.34 8.29 -2.86
N MET A 139 6.45 9.38 -3.62
CA MET A 139 6.71 10.71 -3.07
C MET A 139 5.53 11.24 -2.24
N THR A 140 4.30 11.04 -2.69
CA THR A 140 3.11 11.48 -1.93
C THR A 140 3.04 10.77 -0.58
N ASN A 141 3.33 9.48 -0.56
CA ASN A 141 3.35 8.68 0.66
C ASN A 141 4.42 9.18 1.65
N ILE A 142 5.65 9.44 1.15
CA ILE A 142 6.74 9.99 1.96
C ILE A 142 6.35 11.36 2.55
N ILE A 143 5.85 12.25 1.71
CA ILE A 143 5.51 13.62 2.13
C ILE A 143 4.38 13.60 3.15
N TYR A 144 3.35 12.77 2.97
CA TYR A 144 2.23 12.68 3.89
C TYR A 144 2.67 12.26 5.30
N LEU A 145 3.45 11.17 5.42
CA LEU A 145 3.96 10.74 6.73
C LEU A 145 4.94 11.75 7.32
N ASN A 146 5.84 12.31 6.51
CA ASN A 146 6.84 13.25 7.00
C ASN A 146 6.21 14.52 7.59
N GLN A 147 5.17 15.07 6.93
CA GLN A 147 4.48 16.26 7.39
C GLN A 147 3.52 16.02 8.57
N SER A 148 3.06 14.77 8.77
CA SER A 148 2.04 14.47 9.79
C SER A 148 2.46 14.77 11.23
N GLY A 149 3.76 14.88 11.52
CA GLY A 149 4.30 15.28 12.83
C GLY A 149 4.57 16.80 12.98
N ASP A 150 4.37 17.60 11.94
CA ASP A 150 4.72 19.01 11.91
C ASP A 150 3.56 19.93 12.32
N ASP A 151 3.90 21.14 12.80
CA ASP A 151 2.88 22.09 13.28
C ASP A 151 1.92 22.57 12.19
N ILE A 152 2.36 22.61 10.94
CA ILE A 152 1.51 22.94 9.79
C ILE A 152 0.32 21.98 9.66
N PHE A 153 0.45 20.76 10.17
CA PHE A 153 -0.63 19.78 10.15
C PHE A 153 -1.76 20.10 11.13
N ASN A 154 -1.48 20.92 12.17
CA ASN A 154 -2.53 21.42 13.08
C ASN A 154 -3.57 22.25 12.33
N GLU A 155 -3.13 23.17 11.48
CA GLU A 155 -4.03 24.05 10.69
C GLU A 155 -4.89 23.24 9.72
N ARG A 156 -4.28 22.26 9.04
CA ARG A 156 -5.00 21.35 8.14
C ARG A 156 -6.09 20.56 8.84
N ILE A 157 -5.82 20.10 10.08
CA ILE A 157 -6.82 19.40 10.90
C ILE A 157 -7.94 20.36 11.32
N ASP A 158 -7.62 21.58 11.71
CA ASP A 158 -8.64 22.58 12.06
C ASP A 158 -9.55 22.91 10.89
N GLU A 159 -9.00 23.07 9.69
CA GLU A 159 -9.75 23.27 8.46
C GLU A 159 -10.64 22.06 8.12
N ALA A 160 -10.15 20.84 8.32
CA ALA A 160 -10.91 19.62 8.08
C ALA A 160 -12.09 19.50 9.05
N ASN A 161 -11.83 19.64 10.35
CA ASN A 161 -12.88 19.67 11.38
C ASN A 161 -13.94 20.75 11.14
N ALA A 162 -13.53 21.95 10.71
CA ALA A 162 -14.45 23.07 10.46
C ALA A 162 -15.40 22.80 9.27
N LYS A 163 -15.03 21.94 8.35
CA LYS A 163 -15.87 21.54 7.20
C LYS A 163 -16.88 20.45 7.56
N GLU A 164 -16.67 19.74 8.66
CA GLU A 164 -17.56 18.67 9.11
C GLU A 164 -18.76 19.23 9.88
N GLY A 165 -19.95 18.76 9.51
CA GLY A 165 -21.21 19.16 10.13
C GLY A 165 -21.61 18.31 11.34
N THR A 166 -22.87 18.45 11.76
CA THR A 166 -23.47 17.69 12.88
C THR A 166 -23.84 16.25 12.52
N ASP A 167 -23.91 15.91 11.23
CA ASP A 167 -24.16 14.54 10.79
C ASP A 167 -22.90 13.68 10.91
N ILE A 168 -22.84 12.88 11.98
CA ILE A 168 -21.73 11.98 12.29
C ILE A 168 -21.47 11.00 11.14
N SER A 169 -22.51 10.56 10.44
CA SER A 169 -22.40 9.56 9.37
C SER A 169 -21.74 10.08 8.11
N SER A 170 -21.74 11.39 7.91
CA SER A 170 -21.13 12.06 6.76
C SER A 170 -19.66 12.42 6.98
N ARG A 171 -19.15 12.32 8.21
CA ARG A 171 -17.77 12.67 8.55
C ARG A 171 -16.79 11.61 8.09
N ASP A 172 -15.56 12.05 7.88
CA ASP A 172 -14.42 11.11 7.72
C ASP A 172 -14.23 10.31 9.02
N PHE A 173 -13.75 9.07 8.86
CA PHE A 173 -13.56 8.18 10.02
C PHE A 173 -12.38 8.60 10.90
N THR A 174 -11.38 9.28 10.35
CA THR A 174 -10.23 9.76 11.12
C THR A 174 -9.67 11.09 10.66
N GLY A 175 -9.55 11.36 9.38
CA GLY A 175 -8.94 12.59 8.82
C GLY A 175 -7.49 12.89 9.18
N ALA A 176 -6.86 12.08 10.06
CA ALA A 176 -5.47 12.24 10.49
C ALA A 176 -4.89 10.87 10.90
N ASP A 177 -4.56 10.06 9.91
CA ASP A 177 -4.17 8.66 10.08
C ASP A 177 -2.99 8.46 11.05
N PHE A 178 -1.88 9.12 10.78
CA PHE A 178 -0.62 8.82 11.45
C PHE A 178 -0.51 9.43 12.84
N THR A 179 -1.14 10.55 13.10
CA THR A 179 -1.24 11.10 14.45
C THR A 179 -2.12 10.22 15.34
N THR A 180 -3.23 9.71 14.79
CA THR A 180 -4.10 8.76 15.46
C THR A 180 -3.40 7.42 15.71
N TRP A 181 -2.65 6.93 14.72
CA TRP A 181 -1.86 5.69 14.87
C TRP A 181 -0.84 5.79 15.99
N VAL A 182 -0.04 6.87 16.03
CA VAL A 182 1.01 7.02 17.04
C VAL A 182 0.42 7.25 18.44
N ASP A 183 -0.69 7.98 18.58
CA ASP A 183 -1.39 8.13 19.86
C ASP A 183 -1.86 6.76 20.37
N ALA A 184 -2.46 5.94 19.53
CA ALA A 184 -2.89 4.59 19.89
C ALA A 184 -1.75 3.60 20.16
N LEU A 185 -0.52 3.84 19.63
CA LEU A 185 0.67 3.08 19.99
C LEU A 185 1.14 3.40 21.40
N PHE A 186 1.24 4.69 21.74
CA PHE A 186 1.77 5.14 23.02
C PHE A 186 0.76 5.01 24.16
N PHE A 187 -0.53 5.12 23.86
CA PHE A 187 -1.63 5.09 24.84
C PHE A 187 -2.69 4.04 24.42
N PRO A 188 -2.32 2.74 24.42
CA PRO A 188 -3.22 1.68 23.92
C PRO A 188 -4.49 1.49 24.76
N ASP A 189 -4.47 1.89 26.03
CA ASP A 189 -5.59 1.74 26.96
C ASP A 189 -6.39 3.05 27.14
N LYS A 190 -6.06 4.13 26.39
CA LYS A 190 -6.78 5.39 26.45
C LYS A 190 -8.15 5.25 25.79
N PRO A 191 -9.26 5.52 26.51
CA PRO A 191 -10.59 5.46 25.93
C PRO A 191 -10.73 6.37 24.73
N TYR A 192 -11.42 5.90 23.69
CA TYR A 192 -11.64 6.71 22.48
C TYR A 192 -12.41 8.01 22.78
N THR A 193 -13.29 7.97 23.78
CA THR A 193 -14.09 9.10 24.25
C THR A 193 -13.27 10.25 24.83
N ASP A 194 -12.04 10.01 25.28
CA ASP A 194 -11.15 11.03 25.85
C ASP A 194 -10.65 12.05 24.80
N ARG A 195 -10.97 11.82 23.52
CA ARG A 195 -10.71 12.78 22.43
C ARG A 195 -11.56 14.05 22.52
N GLY A 196 -12.61 14.01 23.34
CA GLY A 196 -13.50 15.14 23.56
C GLY A 196 -14.57 15.33 22.49
N LEU A 197 -15.33 16.40 22.64
CA LEU A 197 -16.44 16.74 21.76
C LEU A 197 -15.92 17.29 20.43
N HIS A 198 -16.55 16.88 19.33
CA HIS A 198 -16.27 17.45 18.03
C HIS A 198 -16.64 18.95 17.98
N PRO A 199 -15.91 19.81 17.22
CA PRO A 199 -16.16 21.24 17.15
C PRO A 199 -17.59 21.64 16.73
N SER A 200 -18.32 20.78 16.00
CA SER A 200 -19.74 21.00 15.67
C SER A 200 -20.71 20.90 16.87
N GLY A 201 -20.21 20.51 18.06
CA GLY A 201 -21.04 20.27 19.25
C GLY A 201 -21.73 18.90 19.30
N VAL A 202 -21.48 18.00 18.34
CA VAL A 202 -22.11 16.66 18.27
C VAL A 202 -21.08 15.60 18.00
N GLY A 203 -21.09 14.49 18.76
CA GLY A 203 -20.21 13.35 18.59
C GLY A 203 -18.78 13.58 19.07
N ILE A 204 -17.90 12.61 18.82
CA ILE A 204 -16.51 12.61 19.30
C ILE A 204 -15.59 13.22 18.24
N ASN A 205 -14.58 13.97 18.71
CA ASN A 205 -13.53 14.49 17.83
C ASN A 205 -12.65 13.31 17.32
N ARG A 206 -12.63 13.13 16.01
CA ARG A 206 -11.90 12.03 15.37
C ARG A 206 -10.45 12.35 15.06
N TYR A 207 -10.10 13.62 15.06
CA TYR A 207 -8.79 14.12 14.67
C TYR A 207 -7.91 14.34 15.89
N ILE A 208 -6.66 13.95 15.80
CA ILE A 208 -5.61 14.24 16.78
C ILE A 208 -4.58 15.14 16.12
N LYS A 209 -4.39 16.34 16.66
CA LYS A 209 -3.36 17.27 16.17
C LYS A 209 -1.96 16.84 16.62
N PRO A 210 -0.89 17.12 15.85
CA PRO A 210 0.49 16.96 16.30
C PRO A 210 0.79 17.64 17.65
N SER A 211 0.17 18.79 17.91
CA SER A 211 0.30 19.52 19.19
C SER A 211 -0.37 18.84 20.39
N GLN A 212 -1.29 17.91 20.16
CA GLN A 212 -1.96 17.12 21.19
C GLN A 212 -1.22 15.82 21.56
N LEU A 213 -0.25 15.42 20.74
CA LEU A 213 0.58 14.26 21.02
C LEU A 213 1.54 14.53 22.19
N SER A 214 1.86 13.50 22.96
CA SER A 214 2.98 13.59 23.90
C SER A 214 4.29 13.90 23.17
N GLY A 215 5.25 14.50 23.84
CA GLY A 215 6.56 14.80 23.25
C GLY A 215 7.25 13.56 22.67
N GLU A 216 7.11 12.41 23.35
CA GLU A 216 7.66 11.13 22.92
C GLU A 216 6.95 10.58 21.67
N ALA A 217 5.61 10.59 21.67
CA ALA A 217 4.80 10.15 20.53
C ALA A 217 5.07 11.01 19.29
N ARG A 218 5.13 12.32 19.45
CA ARG A 218 5.45 13.24 18.36
C ARG A 218 6.86 13.05 17.83
N SER A 219 7.84 12.87 18.71
CA SER A 219 9.23 12.59 18.33
C SER A 219 9.34 11.27 17.57
N TYR A 220 8.62 10.24 18.02
CA TYR A 220 8.55 8.96 17.33
C TYR A 220 7.93 9.10 15.93
N LEU A 221 6.82 9.82 15.79
CA LEU A 221 6.17 10.07 14.50
C LEU A 221 7.11 10.79 13.52
N LYS A 222 7.81 11.82 13.97
CA LYS A 222 8.84 12.51 13.16
C LYS A 222 9.99 11.59 12.75
N LYS A 223 10.44 10.70 13.64
CA LYS A 223 11.44 9.68 13.32
C LYS A 223 10.91 8.74 12.20
N GLN A 224 9.65 8.30 12.27
CA GLN A 224 9.05 7.47 11.23
C GLN A 224 8.96 8.23 9.89
N GLY A 225 8.58 9.50 9.90
CA GLY A 225 8.60 10.37 8.73
C GLY A 225 9.98 10.47 8.07
N ASN A 226 11.03 10.62 8.88
CA ASN A 226 12.40 10.66 8.37
C ASN A 226 12.84 9.30 7.80
N LEU A 227 12.52 8.19 8.48
CA LEU A 227 12.82 6.85 7.99
C LEU A 227 12.08 6.53 6.68
N HIS A 228 10.94 7.17 6.44
CA HIS A 228 10.15 6.94 5.24
C HIS A 228 10.86 7.36 3.95
N TRP A 229 11.87 8.23 4.04
CA TRP A 229 12.76 8.56 2.92
C TRP A 229 13.59 7.38 2.42
N LEU A 230 13.73 6.29 3.18
CA LEU A 230 14.36 5.06 2.69
C LEU A 230 13.65 4.49 1.44
N ASN A 231 12.37 4.80 1.25
CA ASN A 231 11.59 4.36 0.08
C ASN A 231 12.10 4.92 -1.26
N ILE A 232 12.96 5.93 -1.25
CA ILE A 232 13.62 6.39 -2.49
C ILE A 232 14.76 5.47 -2.95
N LEU A 233 15.22 4.56 -2.08
CA LEU A 233 16.33 3.66 -2.40
C LEU A 233 15.87 2.49 -3.27
N SER A 234 15.57 2.82 -4.52
CA SER A 234 15.18 1.87 -5.55
C SER A 234 15.62 2.36 -6.93
N PRO A 235 16.30 1.54 -7.74
CA PRO A 235 16.64 1.89 -9.12
C PRO A 235 15.42 2.23 -9.99
N HIS A 236 14.22 1.77 -9.60
CA HIS A 236 12.96 2.10 -10.29
C HIS A 236 12.67 3.59 -10.31
N LEU A 237 12.96 4.32 -9.21
CA LEU A 237 12.71 5.76 -9.12
C LEU A 237 13.53 6.57 -10.11
N VAL A 238 14.70 6.07 -10.50
CA VAL A 238 15.57 6.72 -11.48
C VAL A 238 15.45 6.11 -12.88
N GLY A 239 14.37 5.36 -13.13
CA GLY A 239 14.04 4.81 -14.45
C GLY A 239 14.78 3.52 -14.83
N PHE A 240 15.48 2.87 -13.89
CA PHE A 240 16.18 1.60 -14.10
C PHE A 240 15.46 0.44 -13.41
N PRO A 241 14.29 0.00 -13.91
CA PRO A 241 13.55 -1.09 -13.27
C PRO A 241 14.29 -2.42 -13.31
N LYS A 242 15.24 -2.59 -14.25
CA LYS A 242 15.87 -3.87 -14.55
C LYS A 242 17.34 -3.66 -14.89
N ILE A 243 18.23 -4.20 -14.07
CA ILE A 243 19.68 -4.12 -14.23
C ILE A 243 20.15 -5.46 -14.77
N LYS A 244 20.85 -5.43 -15.90
CA LYS A 244 21.45 -6.64 -16.48
C LYS A 244 22.70 -7.04 -15.68
N LEU A 245 22.67 -8.23 -15.09
CA LEU A 245 23.77 -8.74 -14.27
C LEU A 245 24.75 -9.58 -15.09
N LYS A 246 24.24 -10.46 -15.99
CA LYS A 246 25.05 -11.38 -16.77
C LYS A 246 24.33 -11.73 -18.07
N SER A 247 25.14 -12.00 -19.13
CA SER A 247 24.70 -12.67 -20.36
C SER A 247 25.36 -14.03 -20.47
N THR A 248 24.61 -15.03 -20.90
CA THR A 248 25.07 -16.37 -21.20
C THR A 248 24.47 -16.85 -22.52
N GLU A 249 24.90 -17.94 -23.06
CA GLU A 249 24.31 -18.59 -24.24
C GLU A 249 22.82 -18.93 -24.03
N ASN A 250 22.43 -19.21 -22.79
CA ASN A 250 21.05 -19.52 -22.41
C ASN A 250 20.15 -18.28 -22.17
N GLY A 251 20.70 -17.06 -22.29
CA GLY A 251 20.01 -15.81 -22.11
C GLY A 251 20.57 -14.90 -21.00
N ASN A 252 19.81 -13.87 -20.67
CA ASN A 252 20.23 -12.82 -19.75
C ASN A 252 19.70 -13.03 -18.33
N TYR A 253 20.51 -12.60 -17.35
CA TYR A 253 20.17 -12.54 -15.93
C TYR A 253 20.00 -11.08 -15.53
N TYR A 254 18.94 -10.79 -14.78
CA TYR A 254 18.64 -9.44 -14.34
C TYR A 254 18.41 -9.40 -12.84
N GLY A 255 18.71 -8.26 -12.24
CA GLY A 255 18.45 -7.96 -10.84
C GLY A 255 17.88 -6.57 -10.65
N SER A 256 17.22 -6.35 -9.53
CA SER A 256 16.84 -5.06 -9.00
C SER A 256 16.59 -5.19 -7.50
N PHE A 257 16.46 -4.05 -6.81
CA PHE A 257 16.16 -4.04 -5.38
C PHE A 257 15.29 -2.84 -5.01
N ALA A 258 14.74 -2.85 -3.80
CA ALA A 258 14.19 -1.68 -3.15
C ALA A 258 14.37 -1.79 -1.64
N VAL A 259 14.78 -0.71 -1.00
CA VAL A 259 14.66 -0.57 0.45
C VAL A 259 13.29 0.06 0.73
N ARG A 260 12.59 -0.44 1.73
CA ARG A 260 11.28 0.07 2.12
C ARG A 260 11.20 0.30 3.61
N HIS A 261 10.52 1.36 3.96
CA HIS A 261 10.05 1.61 5.32
C HIS A 261 8.53 1.62 5.30
N LEU A 262 7.91 0.77 6.11
CA LEU A 262 6.47 0.57 6.22
C LEU A 262 6.04 0.75 7.67
N LEU A 263 4.88 1.35 7.90
CA LEU A 263 4.29 1.34 9.23
C LEU A 263 3.58 0.00 9.48
N THR A 264 3.60 -0.43 10.74
CA THR A 264 2.90 -1.63 11.20
C THR A 264 1.99 -1.31 12.39
N PRO A 265 1.02 -2.16 12.75
CA PRO A 265 0.18 -1.96 13.94
C PRO A 265 0.96 -1.89 15.25
N PHE A 266 2.24 -2.24 15.24
CA PHE A 266 3.11 -2.30 16.42
C PHE A 266 4.42 -1.49 16.25
N GLY A 267 4.54 -0.67 15.21
CA GLY A 267 5.73 0.14 14.94
C GLY A 267 6.03 0.25 13.45
N ASN A 268 7.17 -0.29 12.99
CA ASN A 268 7.54 -0.24 11.58
C ASN A 268 8.21 -1.54 11.09
N ASP A 269 8.32 -1.66 9.77
CA ASP A 269 9.12 -2.64 9.06
C ASP A 269 10.09 -1.90 8.13
N ILE A 270 11.37 -2.18 8.26
CA ILE A 270 12.38 -1.79 7.27
C ILE A 270 12.75 -3.04 6.52
N ASN A 271 12.44 -3.10 5.24
CA ASN A 271 12.73 -4.28 4.44
C ASN A 271 13.61 -4.00 3.23
N LEU A 272 14.26 -5.05 2.76
CA LEU A 272 15.02 -5.08 1.52
C LEU A 272 14.36 -6.09 0.57
N ASP A 273 13.69 -5.58 -0.47
CA ASP A 273 13.16 -6.37 -1.57
C ASP A 273 14.26 -6.63 -2.60
N ILE A 274 14.41 -7.86 -3.06
CA ILE A 274 15.34 -8.28 -4.10
C ILE A 274 14.53 -8.96 -5.21
N PHE A 275 14.69 -8.46 -6.42
CA PHE A 275 14.09 -8.99 -7.64
C PHE A 275 15.19 -9.65 -8.47
N TYR A 276 15.00 -10.90 -8.83
CA TYR A 276 15.96 -11.65 -9.61
C TYR A 276 15.27 -12.42 -10.73
N GLN A 277 15.77 -12.28 -11.95
CA GLN A 277 15.26 -12.98 -13.12
C GLN A 277 16.37 -13.72 -13.83
N THR A 278 16.13 -14.98 -14.11
CA THR A 278 16.92 -15.84 -14.98
C THR A 278 16.19 -16.06 -16.31
N PRO A 279 16.80 -16.65 -17.32
CA PRO A 279 16.11 -16.99 -18.57
C PRO A 279 14.87 -17.88 -18.38
N LYS A 280 14.80 -18.64 -17.28
CA LYS A 280 13.73 -19.63 -17.04
C LYS A 280 12.85 -19.35 -15.82
N HIS A 281 13.28 -18.48 -14.90
CA HIS A 281 12.61 -18.29 -13.61
C HIS A 281 12.65 -16.83 -13.15
N ASN A 282 11.60 -16.43 -12.47
CA ASN A 282 11.47 -15.16 -11.79
C ASN A 282 11.44 -15.42 -10.28
N PHE A 283 12.34 -14.82 -9.54
CA PHE A 283 12.43 -14.94 -8.08
C PHE A 283 12.28 -13.59 -7.41
N PHE A 284 11.59 -13.61 -6.27
CA PHE A 284 11.52 -12.48 -5.36
C PHE A 284 11.97 -12.94 -3.97
N PHE A 285 12.74 -12.11 -3.29
CA PHE A 285 13.14 -12.29 -1.91
C PHE A 285 12.91 -11.00 -1.16
N ALA A 286 12.56 -11.10 0.13
CA ALA A 286 12.53 -9.95 1.01
C ALA A 286 13.11 -10.30 2.38
N PHE A 287 13.87 -9.36 2.94
CA PHE A 287 14.40 -9.40 4.30
C PHE A 287 13.71 -8.32 5.09
N HIS A 288 13.02 -8.69 6.16
CA HIS A 288 12.24 -7.79 7.00
C HIS A 288 12.94 -7.55 8.33
N ASN A 289 12.94 -6.30 8.77
CA ASN A 289 13.33 -5.88 10.10
C ASN A 289 12.17 -5.12 10.74
N TYR A 290 11.30 -5.86 11.40
CA TYR A 290 10.18 -5.30 12.16
C TYR A 290 10.68 -4.69 13.46
N ASN A 291 10.23 -3.48 13.76
CA ASN A 291 10.63 -2.78 14.97
C ASN A 291 9.38 -2.30 15.72
N ASN A 292 9.38 -2.52 17.02
CA ASN A 292 8.54 -1.77 17.94
C ASN A 292 9.40 -0.74 18.71
N LEU A 293 8.91 -0.17 19.80
CA LEU A 293 9.67 0.83 20.55
C LEU A 293 10.99 0.27 21.09
N ASN A 294 11.01 -0.98 21.55
CA ASN A 294 12.07 -1.54 22.38
C ASN A 294 12.91 -2.63 21.70
N SER A 295 12.43 -3.22 20.59
CA SER A 295 13.04 -4.43 20.03
C SER A 295 12.88 -4.52 18.53
N SER A 296 13.78 -5.28 17.91
CA SER A 296 13.74 -5.67 16.51
C SER A 296 13.39 -7.13 16.35
N PHE A 297 12.62 -7.46 15.30
CA PHE A 297 12.15 -8.77 14.94
C PHE A 297 12.40 -8.98 13.45
N PHE A 298 12.68 -10.22 13.01
CA PHE A 298 13.14 -10.47 11.66
C PHE A 298 12.19 -11.38 10.88
N GLY A 299 12.18 -11.18 9.57
CA GLY A 299 11.43 -12.02 8.65
C GLY A 299 12.18 -12.26 7.35
N LEU A 300 11.88 -13.39 6.73
CA LEU A 300 12.38 -13.78 5.42
C LEU A 300 11.20 -14.17 4.54
N GLU A 301 11.19 -13.69 3.32
CA GLU A 301 10.24 -14.06 2.29
C GLU A 301 10.97 -14.54 1.04
N GLY A 302 10.43 -15.58 0.40
CA GLY A 302 10.86 -16.04 -0.90
C GLY A 302 9.68 -16.39 -1.78
N ALA A 303 9.75 -16.05 -3.07
CA ALA A 303 8.71 -16.38 -4.02
C ALA A 303 9.31 -16.77 -5.39
N LEU A 304 8.66 -17.74 -6.03
CA LEU A 304 8.78 -18.04 -7.45
C LEU A 304 7.57 -17.42 -8.15
N ILE A 305 7.79 -16.59 -9.17
CA ILE A 305 6.75 -15.81 -9.81
C ILE A 305 6.55 -16.27 -11.24
N ASP A 306 5.30 -16.57 -11.59
CA ASP A 306 4.85 -16.90 -12.94
C ASP A 306 5.74 -17.92 -13.66
N LYS A 307 6.04 -19.02 -12.96
CA LYS A 307 6.73 -20.14 -13.58
C LYS A 307 5.85 -20.75 -14.65
N LYS A 308 6.31 -20.70 -15.89
CA LYS A 308 5.63 -21.25 -17.04
C LYS A 308 5.77 -22.76 -17.09
N LEU A 309 4.67 -23.46 -17.25
CA LEU A 309 4.54 -24.91 -17.35
C LEU A 309 3.55 -25.25 -18.48
N LEU A 310 3.55 -26.50 -18.94
CA LEU A 310 2.62 -27.00 -19.98
C LEU A 310 2.55 -26.08 -21.22
N ASP A 311 3.69 -25.88 -21.88
CA ASP A 311 3.84 -25.04 -23.07
C ASP A 311 3.28 -23.61 -22.83
N ASP A 312 3.65 -23.00 -21.71
CA ASP A 312 3.28 -21.66 -21.29
C ASP A 312 1.77 -21.47 -20.98
N LYS A 313 0.96 -22.51 -21.00
CA LYS A 313 -0.47 -22.46 -20.67
C LYS A 313 -0.74 -22.36 -19.17
N LEU A 314 0.14 -22.95 -18.36
CA LEU A 314 0.02 -22.94 -16.90
C LEU A 314 1.08 -22.02 -16.32
N LEU A 315 0.64 -20.99 -15.56
CA LEU A 315 1.52 -20.17 -14.74
C LEU A 315 1.39 -20.60 -13.29
N LEU A 316 2.51 -20.82 -12.62
CA LEU A 316 2.57 -21.19 -11.22
C LEU A 316 3.40 -20.17 -10.47
N SER A 317 2.81 -19.59 -9.41
CA SER A 317 3.51 -18.75 -8.45
C SER A 317 3.42 -19.38 -7.07
N THR A 318 4.54 -19.35 -6.33
CA THR A 318 4.59 -19.81 -4.95
C THR A 318 5.25 -18.76 -4.09
N ARG A 319 4.82 -18.63 -2.83
CA ARG A 319 5.39 -17.70 -1.87
C ARG A 319 5.48 -18.38 -0.51
N ALA A 320 6.59 -18.23 0.16
CA ALA A 320 6.79 -18.68 1.54
C ALA A 320 7.38 -17.54 2.35
N MET A 321 6.94 -17.40 3.57
CA MET A 321 7.44 -16.40 4.50
C MET A 321 7.49 -16.96 5.91
N ILE A 322 8.56 -16.66 6.64
CA ILE A 322 8.68 -16.88 8.07
C ILE A 322 9.10 -15.58 8.73
N TRP A 323 8.50 -15.26 9.88
CA TRP A 323 8.84 -14.03 10.59
C TRP A 323 8.69 -14.18 12.09
N THR A 324 9.36 -13.30 12.81
CA THR A 324 9.07 -13.00 14.20
C THR A 324 8.42 -11.63 14.29
N GLN A 325 7.56 -11.43 15.28
CA GLN A 325 6.90 -10.17 15.57
C GLN A 325 6.66 -10.01 17.06
N PRO A 326 6.38 -8.80 17.56
CA PRO A 326 6.04 -8.61 18.98
C PRO A 326 4.81 -9.46 19.36
N LYS A 327 4.90 -10.15 20.47
CA LYS A 327 3.75 -10.93 21.01
C LYS A 327 2.54 -10.01 21.17
N ASN A 328 1.39 -10.46 20.69
CA ASN A 328 0.13 -9.71 20.68
C ASN A 328 0.22 -8.36 19.93
N GLN A 329 1.21 -8.19 19.04
CA GLN A 329 1.47 -6.93 18.35
C GLN A 329 1.63 -5.73 19.32
N SER A 330 2.20 -5.96 20.49
CA SER A 330 2.42 -4.91 21.47
C SER A 330 3.60 -4.01 21.08
N PHE A 331 3.41 -2.70 21.22
CA PHE A 331 4.42 -1.70 20.93
C PHE A 331 5.57 -1.71 21.94
N PHE A 332 5.34 -2.22 23.15
CA PHE A 332 6.30 -2.14 24.26
C PHE A 332 6.99 -3.47 24.59
N THR A 333 6.55 -4.60 24.05
CA THR A 333 7.10 -5.90 24.43
C THR A 333 8.39 -6.24 23.70
N ASN A 334 9.31 -6.91 24.40
CA ASN A 334 10.47 -7.56 23.80
C ASN A 334 10.24 -9.06 23.52
N ILE A 335 9.06 -9.60 23.87
CA ILE A 335 8.73 -11.00 23.66
C ILE A 335 8.30 -11.19 22.21
N ALA A 336 8.96 -12.13 21.54
CA ALA A 336 8.65 -12.50 20.17
C ALA A 336 7.56 -13.56 20.07
N SER A 337 6.75 -13.50 19.01
CA SER A 337 5.96 -14.62 18.48
C SER A 337 6.42 -14.92 17.05
N ILE A 338 6.33 -16.20 16.67
CA ILE A 338 6.73 -16.67 15.32
C ILE A 338 5.48 -16.82 14.46
N GLY A 339 5.59 -16.36 13.21
CA GLY A 339 4.61 -16.56 12.16
C GLY A 339 5.24 -17.23 10.96
N ALA A 340 4.41 -17.96 10.20
CA ALA A 340 4.77 -18.51 8.90
C ALA A 340 3.59 -18.43 7.94
N MET A 341 3.86 -18.28 6.66
CA MET A 341 2.87 -18.25 5.59
C MET A 341 3.41 -19.01 4.39
N PHE A 342 2.52 -19.71 3.71
CA PHE A 342 2.79 -20.31 2.42
C PHE A 342 1.60 -20.06 1.50
N SER A 343 1.86 -19.71 0.25
CA SER A 343 0.82 -19.57 -0.76
C SER A 343 1.21 -20.18 -2.10
N ILE A 344 0.23 -20.72 -2.79
CA ILE A 344 0.33 -21.21 -4.18
C ILE A 344 -0.76 -20.50 -4.98
N CYS A 345 -0.37 -19.93 -6.11
CA CYS A 345 -1.29 -19.39 -7.09
C CYS A 345 -1.04 -20.06 -8.44
N SER A 346 -2.08 -20.58 -9.05
CA SER A 346 -2.02 -21.20 -10.38
C SER A 346 -3.02 -20.54 -11.31
N SER A 347 -2.58 -20.18 -12.50
CA SER A 347 -3.41 -19.62 -13.56
C SER A 347 -3.26 -20.41 -14.84
N TYR A 348 -4.36 -20.79 -15.48
CA TYR A 348 -4.37 -21.57 -16.72
C TYR A 348 -4.96 -20.77 -17.88
N ALA A 349 -4.26 -20.74 -19.02
CA ALA A 349 -4.70 -20.01 -20.20
C ALA A 349 -5.73 -20.84 -21.01
N ILE A 350 -6.96 -20.34 -21.12
CA ILE A 350 -8.04 -20.90 -21.95
C ILE A 350 -8.43 -19.81 -22.95
N GLY A 351 -7.81 -19.80 -24.12
CA GLY A 351 -7.99 -18.73 -25.10
C GLY A 351 -7.63 -17.36 -24.50
N HIS A 352 -8.59 -16.45 -24.39
CA HIS A 352 -8.38 -15.12 -23.77
C HIS A 352 -8.66 -15.08 -22.26
N TRP A 353 -9.04 -16.19 -21.66
CA TRP A 353 -9.34 -16.31 -20.24
C TRP A 353 -8.15 -16.88 -19.48
N HIS A 354 -7.92 -16.36 -18.28
CA HIS A 354 -6.92 -16.84 -17.36
C HIS A 354 -7.57 -17.06 -15.97
N PRO A 355 -8.37 -18.15 -15.83
CA PRO A 355 -8.83 -18.53 -14.50
C PRO A 355 -7.64 -18.80 -13.60
N TYR A 356 -7.70 -18.34 -12.36
CA TYR A 356 -6.66 -18.65 -11.39
C TYR A 356 -7.25 -19.13 -10.06
N ILE A 357 -6.48 -19.98 -9.39
CA ILE A 357 -6.77 -20.48 -8.06
C ILE A 357 -5.60 -20.08 -7.18
N ALA A 358 -5.88 -19.44 -6.06
CA ALA A 358 -4.90 -19.12 -5.04
C ALA A 358 -5.27 -19.80 -3.71
N ILE A 359 -4.31 -20.44 -3.08
CA ILE A 359 -4.44 -21.04 -1.75
C ILE A 359 -3.37 -20.44 -0.86
N GLU A 360 -3.76 -19.93 0.29
CA GLU A 360 -2.85 -19.34 1.27
C GLU A 360 -3.11 -19.97 2.64
N GLY A 361 -2.04 -20.44 3.29
CA GLY A 361 -2.05 -20.91 4.67
C GLY A 361 -1.18 -20.03 5.55
N LYS A 362 -1.68 -19.68 6.75
CA LYS A 362 -0.95 -18.93 7.79
C LYS A 362 -1.00 -19.63 9.13
N THR A 363 -0.01 -19.42 9.98
CA THR A 363 0.12 -20.03 11.31
C THR A 363 -1.05 -19.76 12.26
N ASN A 364 -1.90 -18.79 11.97
CA ASN A 364 -3.09 -18.48 12.78
C ASN A 364 -4.37 -19.18 12.29
N GLY A 365 -4.24 -20.28 11.55
CA GLY A 365 -5.35 -21.19 11.21
C GLY A 365 -6.24 -20.74 10.05
N TRP A 366 -5.86 -19.74 9.28
CA TRP A 366 -6.63 -19.30 8.12
C TRP A 366 -6.10 -19.96 6.84
N VAL A 367 -6.89 -20.86 6.26
CA VAL A 367 -6.75 -21.27 4.87
C VAL A 367 -7.74 -20.43 4.07
N MET A 368 -7.25 -19.47 3.28
CA MET A 368 -8.07 -18.77 2.30
C MET A 368 -7.86 -19.40 0.93
N GLY A 369 -8.91 -20.01 0.38
CA GLY A 369 -8.97 -20.40 -1.02
C GLY A 369 -9.74 -19.32 -1.80
N ASN A 370 -9.11 -18.71 -2.77
CA ASN A 370 -9.75 -17.75 -3.68
C ASN A 370 -9.73 -18.33 -5.10
N VAL A 371 -10.91 -18.39 -5.74
CA VAL A 371 -11.05 -18.74 -7.15
C VAL A 371 -11.50 -17.49 -7.89
N PHE A 372 -10.71 -17.03 -8.84
CA PHE A 372 -11.03 -15.87 -9.65
C PHE A 372 -10.96 -16.21 -11.15
N LEU A 373 -11.82 -15.54 -11.93
CA LEU A 373 -11.79 -15.58 -13.38
C LEU A 373 -11.28 -14.25 -13.91
N GLU A 374 -10.05 -14.24 -14.44
CA GLU A 374 -9.51 -13.08 -15.12
C GLU A 374 -9.67 -13.23 -16.64
N LYS A 375 -10.32 -12.27 -17.27
CA LYS A 375 -10.44 -12.20 -18.74
C LYS A 375 -9.38 -11.26 -19.29
N ASN A 376 -8.51 -11.79 -20.16
CA ASN A 376 -7.67 -10.92 -20.99
C ASN A 376 -8.55 -10.35 -22.10
N ILE A 377 -8.99 -9.10 -21.93
CA ILE A 377 -9.64 -8.35 -23.00
C ILE A 377 -8.54 -7.84 -23.92
N SER A 378 -8.36 -8.49 -25.07
CA SER A 378 -7.58 -7.93 -26.17
C SER A 378 -8.51 -7.00 -26.96
N PHE A 379 -8.30 -5.70 -26.89
CA PHE A 379 -8.87 -4.72 -27.79
C PHE A 379 -8.00 -4.55 -29.03
#